data_c2662fb0d487e619746ffef3cfee464f
#
_entry.id   c2662fb0d487e619746ffef3cfee464f
#
_cell.length_a   1.000
_cell.length_b   1.000
_cell.length_c   1.000
_cell.angle_alpha   90.00
_cell.angle_beta   90.00
_cell.angle_gamma   90.00
#
_symmetry.space_group_name_H-M   'P 1'
#
loop_
_entity.id
_entity.type
_entity.pdbx_description
1 polymer ?
#
loop_
_entity_poly.entity_id
_entity_poly.type
_entity_poly.pdbx_seq_one_letter_code
_entity_poly.pdbx_strand_id
1 'polypeptide(L)'
;MAEMTYQVAVIGGGPAGYVAAIRAAQLGGKVVLFEKDELGGTCLNRGCIPTKTFLKTADMIRDIHKAVQHGVINDPATSVDMEKVVANKDHVVRQLTGGVGALLRSNGVTVVKGEAALSGEHEIACGGKTYTADSIILCGGSVATRIPIPGIDDPNVLTSTEILDLKELPDKLVIIGGGVIGCELACAFAPFGSHVTIVEATDRLIPLMDRELADSLKESLIKSGIDVRTSVKITEIRSENGKTFLHCADGSKLEADKILLSVGRGTDLSCLGTLKDTIRTEKGKVVVDDGMRTSVPHIYAAGDINGRLMLAHTAFKMGETAAENAMGGHKTVDLSFVPSCVYAIPQVASVGMTEDEAVAKYGRDALRIGKFPFAANGRALSCGEPEGYVKVIMLEKYSEFCGVHIFGAQAAEMIAEPTALMCAEMTVEETADMIHAHPSFSEAFMEACGDAMGRCIHLPKKR
;
A
#
# COMPACT_ATOMS: atom_id res chain seq x y z
N MET A 1 -8.54 -42.06 10.20
CA MET A 1 -8.12 -41.45 8.94
C MET A 1 -6.62 -41.23 9.02
N ALA A 2 -5.85 -41.46 7.96
CA ALA A 2 -4.40 -41.26 8.02
C ALA A 2 -4.12 -39.76 8.27
N GLU A 3 -3.39 -39.48 9.32
CA GLU A 3 -2.94 -38.14 9.71
C GLU A 3 -2.01 -37.60 8.61
N MET A 4 -2.38 -36.50 7.96
CA MET A 4 -1.53 -35.87 6.94
C MET A 4 -0.55 -34.95 7.64
N THR A 5 0.69 -35.43 7.84
CA THR A 5 1.76 -34.68 8.51
C THR A 5 2.60 -33.90 7.52
N TYR A 6 2.83 -32.62 7.83
CA TYR A 6 3.66 -31.66 7.08
C TYR A 6 4.79 -31.12 7.97
N GLN A 7 5.86 -30.65 7.35
CA GLN A 7 6.90 -29.90 8.09
C GLN A 7 6.45 -28.47 8.36
N VAL A 8 5.83 -27.83 7.34
CA VAL A 8 5.32 -26.47 7.48
C VAL A 8 3.89 -26.39 6.98
N ALA A 9 3.02 -25.81 7.79
CA ALA A 9 1.67 -25.45 7.42
C ALA A 9 1.54 -23.91 7.37
N VAL A 10 0.93 -23.38 6.31
CA VAL A 10 0.69 -21.95 6.13
C VAL A 10 -0.81 -21.68 6.08
N ILE A 11 -1.31 -20.79 6.93
CA ILE A 11 -2.73 -20.41 6.96
C ILE A 11 -2.91 -19.02 6.34
N GLY A 12 -3.51 -18.97 5.15
CA GLY A 12 -3.71 -17.80 4.33
C GLY A 12 -2.75 -17.74 3.12
N GLY A 13 -3.30 -17.58 1.91
CA GLY A 13 -2.57 -17.58 0.64
C GLY A 13 -2.29 -16.18 0.08
N GLY A 14 -2.35 -15.14 0.93
CA GLY A 14 -1.98 -13.77 0.58
C GLY A 14 -0.46 -13.59 0.37
N PRO A 15 0.02 -12.32 0.20
CA PRO A 15 1.43 -12.02 -0.07
C PRO A 15 2.42 -12.72 0.87
N ALA A 16 2.21 -12.67 2.18
CA ALA A 16 3.08 -13.38 3.13
C ALA A 16 3.00 -14.89 2.95
N GLY A 17 1.78 -15.43 2.79
CA GLY A 17 1.55 -16.87 2.85
C GLY A 17 2.05 -17.63 1.64
N TYR A 18 1.76 -17.17 0.41
CA TYR A 18 2.26 -17.90 -0.76
C TYR A 18 3.79 -17.80 -0.87
N VAL A 19 4.39 -16.67 -0.47
CA VAL A 19 5.86 -16.54 -0.43
C VAL A 19 6.45 -17.49 0.62
N ALA A 20 5.87 -17.50 1.84
CA ALA A 20 6.32 -18.42 2.89
C ALA A 20 6.23 -19.90 2.46
N ALA A 21 5.12 -20.28 1.84
CA ALA A 21 4.92 -21.66 1.39
C ALA A 21 5.94 -22.06 0.30
N ILE A 22 6.16 -21.21 -0.68
CA ILE A 22 7.15 -21.44 -1.74
C ILE A 22 8.55 -21.50 -1.13
N ARG A 23 8.91 -20.56 -0.24
CA ARG A 23 10.24 -20.53 0.36
C ARG A 23 10.52 -21.75 1.22
N ALA A 24 9.58 -22.18 2.05
CA ALA A 24 9.71 -23.41 2.84
C ALA A 24 9.89 -24.66 1.95
N ALA A 25 9.14 -24.75 0.84
CA ALA A 25 9.28 -25.83 -0.13
C ALA A 25 10.64 -25.81 -0.84
N GLN A 26 11.17 -24.63 -1.22
CA GLN A 26 12.51 -24.47 -1.79
C GLN A 26 13.62 -24.93 -0.83
N LEU A 27 13.38 -24.86 0.48
CA LEU A 27 14.28 -25.35 1.52
C LEU A 27 14.11 -26.88 1.78
N GLY A 28 13.31 -27.56 0.97
CA GLY A 28 13.09 -28.99 1.03
C GLY A 28 11.96 -29.44 1.95
N GLY A 29 11.16 -28.51 2.48
CA GLY A 29 10.04 -28.78 3.36
C GLY A 29 8.85 -29.40 2.64
N LYS A 30 8.15 -30.35 3.29
CA LYS A 30 6.83 -30.81 2.90
C LYS A 30 5.80 -29.79 3.39
N VAL A 31 5.19 -29.01 2.49
CA VAL A 31 4.40 -27.84 2.81
C VAL A 31 2.94 -27.99 2.42
N VAL A 32 2.03 -27.52 3.30
CA VAL A 32 0.61 -27.32 3.01
C VAL A 32 0.25 -25.85 3.20
N LEU A 33 -0.53 -25.30 2.28
CA LEU A 33 -1.09 -23.95 2.34
C LEU A 33 -2.61 -24.03 2.31
N PHE A 34 -3.25 -23.34 3.27
CA PHE A 34 -4.71 -23.24 3.35
C PHE A 34 -5.14 -21.84 2.88
N GLU A 35 -6.12 -21.78 1.97
CA GLU A 35 -6.71 -20.52 1.51
C GLU A 35 -8.24 -20.62 1.48
N LYS A 36 -8.89 -19.70 2.19
CA LYS A 36 -10.37 -19.71 2.32
C LYS A 36 -11.07 -19.14 1.10
N ASP A 37 -10.41 -18.23 0.37
CA ASP A 37 -10.98 -17.49 -0.75
C ASP A 37 -10.12 -17.71 -2.01
N GLU A 38 -9.32 -16.72 -2.42
CA GLU A 38 -8.51 -16.79 -3.63
C GLU A 38 -7.02 -16.57 -3.32
N LEU A 39 -6.15 -17.34 -3.99
CA LEU A 39 -4.69 -17.17 -3.89
C LEU A 39 -4.28 -15.73 -4.26
N GLY A 40 -3.26 -15.22 -3.58
CA GLY A 40 -2.82 -13.84 -3.72
C GLY A 40 -3.47 -12.87 -2.74
N GLY A 41 -4.52 -13.31 -2.02
CA GLY A 41 -5.17 -12.57 -0.94
C GLY A 41 -5.68 -11.20 -1.34
N THR A 42 -5.76 -10.27 -0.40
CA THR A 42 -6.28 -8.91 -0.64
C THR A 42 -5.51 -8.19 -1.75
N CYS A 43 -4.18 -8.27 -1.76
CA CYS A 43 -3.35 -7.51 -2.68
C CYS A 43 -3.67 -7.80 -4.16
N LEU A 44 -3.72 -9.08 -4.56
CA LEU A 44 -3.93 -9.44 -5.95
C LEU A 44 -5.41 -9.38 -6.36
N ASN A 45 -6.34 -9.68 -5.44
CA ASN A 45 -7.75 -9.86 -5.80
C ASN A 45 -8.60 -8.60 -5.60
N ARG A 46 -8.33 -7.79 -4.55
CA ARG A 46 -9.21 -6.68 -4.13
C ARG A 46 -8.49 -5.48 -3.51
N GLY A 47 -7.20 -5.31 -3.82
CA GLY A 47 -6.34 -4.25 -3.25
C GLY A 47 -5.39 -3.67 -4.29
N CYS A 48 -4.09 -3.95 -4.13
CA CYS A 48 -3.02 -3.31 -4.90
C CYS A 48 -3.24 -3.40 -6.41
N ILE A 49 -3.37 -4.60 -6.95
CA ILE A 49 -3.40 -4.82 -8.40
C ILE A 49 -4.70 -4.31 -9.05
N PRO A 50 -5.89 -4.62 -8.53
CA PRO A 50 -7.13 -4.04 -9.04
C PRO A 50 -7.12 -2.51 -9.07
N THR A 51 -6.69 -1.88 -7.97
CA THR A 51 -6.61 -0.41 -7.86
C THR A 51 -5.64 0.18 -8.89
N LYS A 52 -4.44 -0.42 -9.04
CA LYS A 52 -3.44 0.06 -10.01
C LYS A 52 -3.91 -0.13 -11.46
N THR A 53 -4.73 -1.15 -11.73
CA THR A 53 -5.36 -1.33 -13.05
C THR A 53 -6.38 -0.20 -13.33
N PHE A 54 -7.17 0.20 -12.34
CA PHE A 54 -8.08 1.34 -12.45
C PHE A 54 -7.32 2.65 -12.64
N LEU A 55 -6.28 2.88 -11.85
CA LEU A 55 -5.41 4.07 -11.96
C LEU A 55 -4.75 4.15 -13.34
N LYS A 56 -4.34 3.02 -13.93
CA LYS A 56 -3.80 3.03 -15.30
C LYS A 56 -4.84 3.46 -16.33
N THR A 57 -6.10 3.06 -16.19
CA THR A 57 -7.19 3.54 -17.05
C THR A 57 -7.41 5.05 -16.88
N ALA A 58 -7.39 5.54 -15.63
CA ALA A 58 -7.50 6.98 -15.33
C ALA A 58 -6.33 7.79 -15.94
N ASP A 59 -5.12 7.23 -15.86
CA ASP A 59 -3.91 7.81 -16.44
C ASP A 59 -4.03 7.93 -17.98
N MET A 60 -4.53 6.89 -18.64
CA MET A 60 -4.79 6.92 -20.09
C MET A 60 -5.80 8.03 -20.49
N ILE A 61 -6.84 8.24 -19.70
CA ILE A 61 -7.82 9.33 -19.95
C ILE A 61 -7.14 10.68 -19.84
N ARG A 62 -6.33 10.86 -18.78
CA ARG A 62 -5.54 12.08 -18.58
C ARG A 62 -4.58 12.33 -19.74
N ASP A 63 -3.89 11.27 -20.22
CA ASP A 63 -2.98 11.36 -21.36
C ASP A 63 -3.72 11.76 -22.65
N ILE A 64 -4.92 11.22 -22.90
CA ILE A 64 -5.77 11.62 -24.03
C ILE A 64 -6.11 13.10 -23.97
N HIS A 65 -6.48 13.63 -22.80
CA HIS A 65 -6.76 15.07 -22.64
C HIS A 65 -5.50 15.95 -22.81
N LYS A 66 -4.33 15.45 -22.41
CA LYS A 66 -3.05 16.16 -22.61
C LYS A 66 -2.51 16.05 -24.04
N ALA A 67 -2.96 15.09 -24.84
CA ALA A 67 -2.40 14.77 -26.17
C ALA A 67 -2.37 15.99 -27.11
N VAL A 68 -3.36 16.89 -27.01
CA VAL A 68 -3.41 18.14 -27.80
C VAL A 68 -2.21 19.05 -27.52
N GLN A 69 -1.73 19.10 -26.27
CA GLN A 69 -0.57 19.90 -25.89
C GLN A 69 0.73 19.37 -26.51
N HIS A 70 0.76 18.06 -26.86
CA HIS A 70 1.85 17.40 -27.55
C HIS A 70 1.69 17.38 -29.08
N GLY A 71 0.71 18.15 -29.63
CA GLY A 71 0.50 18.22 -31.07
C GLY A 71 -0.29 17.05 -31.66
N VAL A 72 -0.85 16.17 -30.83
CA VAL A 72 -1.73 15.09 -31.29
C VAL A 72 -3.15 15.65 -31.46
N ILE A 73 -3.67 15.61 -32.68
CA ILE A 73 -5.04 16.06 -32.97
C ILE A 73 -5.99 14.91 -32.65
N ASN A 74 -6.82 15.07 -31.63
CA ASN A 74 -7.85 14.10 -31.25
C ASN A 74 -9.14 14.84 -30.85
N ASP A 75 -10.26 14.11 -30.85
CA ASP A 75 -11.48 14.54 -30.17
C ASP A 75 -11.34 14.13 -28.69
N PRO A 76 -11.25 15.09 -27.74
CA PRO A 76 -11.09 14.79 -26.32
C PRO A 76 -12.35 14.23 -25.66
N ALA A 77 -13.46 14.06 -26.39
CA ALA A 77 -14.66 13.42 -25.87
C ALA A 77 -14.41 11.95 -25.57
N THR A 78 -14.02 11.66 -24.33
CA THR A 78 -13.85 10.29 -23.82
C THR A 78 -15.03 9.91 -22.94
N SER A 79 -15.51 8.70 -23.11
CA SER A 79 -16.46 8.05 -22.20
C SER A 79 -15.85 6.78 -21.63
N VAL A 80 -16.19 6.46 -20.39
CA VAL A 80 -15.70 5.26 -19.71
C VAL A 80 -16.80 4.20 -19.70
N ASP A 81 -16.46 3.01 -20.18
CA ASP A 81 -17.29 1.82 -20.08
C ASP A 81 -16.80 1.01 -18.86
N MET A 82 -17.50 1.16 -17.73
CA MET A 82 -17.13 0.52 -16.46
C MET A 82 -17.13 -1.00 -16.52
N GLU A 83 -18.02 -1.62 -17.35
CA GLU A 83 -17.99 -3.08 -17.51
C GLU A 83 -16.67 -3.55 -18.14
N LYS A 84 -16.14 -2.80 -19.11
CA LYS A 84 -14.82 -3.10 -19.71
C LYS A 84 -13.67 -2.80 -18.77
N VAL A 85 -13.74 -1.73 -17.96
CA VAL A 85 -12.74 -1.43 -16.94
C VAL A 85 -12.65 -2.58 -15.93
N VAL A 86 -13.79 -3.03 -15.41
CA VAL A 86 -13.86 -4.18 -14.48
C VAL A 86 -13.39 -5.46 -15.17
N ALA A 87 -13.82 -5.74 -16.41
CA ALA A 87 -13.38 -6.93 -17.14
C ALA A 87 -11.85 -6.96 -17.36
N ASN A 88 -11.24 -5.81 -17.67
CA ASN A 88 -9.78 -5.68 -17.78
C ASN A 88 -9.09 -5.94 -16.44
N LYS A 89 -9.59 -5.35 -15.34
CA LYS A 89 -9.12 -5.61 -13.99
C LYS A 89 -9.18 -7.10 -13.65
N ASP A 90 -10.31 -7.75 -13.93
CA ASP A 90 -10.49 -9.19 -13.69
C ASP A 90 -9.56 -10.06 -14.53
N HIS A 91 -9.25 -9.63 -15.76
CA HIS A 91 -8.27 -10.33 -16.59
C HIS A 91 -6.87 -10.31 -15.94
N VAL A 92 -6.40 -9.14 -15.49
CA VAL A 92 -5.11 -8.99 -14.83
C VAL A 92 -5.05 -9.80 -13.54
N VAL A 93 -6.11 -9.74 -12.71
CA VAL A 93 -6.23 -10.50 -11.46
C VAL A 93 -6.12 -12.00 -11.75
N ARG A 94 -6.89 -12.54 -12.72
CA ARG A 94 -6.83 -13.97 -13.09
C ARG A 94 -5.45 -14.41 -13.57
N GLN A 95 -4.75 -13.58 -14.34
CA GLN A 95 -3.38 -13.89 -14.76
C GLN A 95 -2.45 -14.07 -13.57
N LEU A 96 -2.47 -13.12 -12.61
CA LEU A 96 -1.56 -13.13 -11.47
C LEU A 96 -1.90 -14.24 -10.47
N THR A 97 -3.17 -14.42 -10.15
CA THR A 97 -3.61 -15.48 -9.22
C THR A 97 -3.37 -16.87 -9.80
N GLY A 98 -3.61 -17.04 -11.12
CA GLY A 98 -3.24 -18.24 -11.85
C GLY A 98 -1.73 -18.51 -11.84
N GLY A 99 -0.92 -17.46 -11.96
CA GLY A 99 0.54 -17.53 -11.83
C GLY A 99 0.99 -17.98 -10.43
N VAL A 100 0.40 -17.44 -9.36
CA VAL A 100 0.68 -17.89 -7.97
C VAL A 100 0.32 -19.36 -7.81
N GLY A 101 -0.85 -19.79 -8.32
CA GLY A 101 -1.24 -21.20 -8.29
C GLY A 101 -0.26 -22.12 -9.03
N ALA A 102 0.26 -21.68 -10.18
CA ALA A 102 1.29 -22.41 -10.93
C ALA A 102 2.63 -22.49 -10.15
N LEU A 103 3.05 -21.40 -9.53
CA LEU A 103 4.26 -21.36 -8.70
C LEU A 103 4.17 -22.31 -7.49
N LEU A 104 3.06 -22.31 -6.78
CA LEU A 104 2.83 -23.23 -5.65
C LEU A 104 2.90 -24.70 -6.10
N ARG A 105 2.22 -25.04 -7.20
CA ARG A 105 2.27 -26.40 -7.76
C ARG A 105 3.67 -26.82 -8.20
N SER A 106 4.40 -25.94 -8.88
CA SER A 106 5.77 -26.23 -9.38
C SER A 106 6.77 -26.45 -8.25
N ASN A 107 6.51 -25.84 -7.07
CA ASN A 107 7.31 -26.06 -5.86
C ASN A 107 6.79 -27.23 -4.98
N GLY A 108 5.80 -27.98 -5.43
CA GLY A 108 5.28 -29.14 -4.70
C GLY A 108 4.45 -28.78 -3.46
N VAL A 109 3.97 -27.56 -3.33
CA VAL A 109 3.12 -27.13 -2.21
C VAL A 109 1.72 -27.72 -2.37
N THR A 110 1.22 -28.38 -1.33
CA THR A 110 -0.17 -28.83 -1.27
C THR A 110 -1.07 -27.64 -0.93
N VAL A 111 -1.99 -27.29 -1.83
CA VAL A 111 -2.96 -26.21 -1.57
C VAL A 111 -4.30 -26.82 -1.18
N VAL A 112 -4.84 -26.41 -0.03
CA VAL A 112 -6.15 -26.82 0.50
C VAL A 112 -7.07 -25.61 0.50
N LYS A 113 -8.15 -25.66 -0.30
CA LYS A 113 -9.16 -24.58 -0.28
C LYS A 113 -10.12 -24.80 0.90
N GLY A 114 -10.21 -23.80 1.76
CA GLY A 114 -11.10 -23.78 2.91
C GLY A 114 -10.60 -22.86 4.02
N GLU A 115 -11.52 -22.48 4.88
CA GLU A 115 -11.21 -21.74 6.09
C GLU A 115 -10.48 -22.66 7.09
N ALA A 116 -9.28 -22.30 7.47
CA ALA A 116 -8.42 -23.05 8.37
C ALA A 116 -8.13 -22.23 9.64
N ALA A 117 -8.13 -22.92 10.78
CA ALA A 117 -7.79 -22.34 12.07
C ALA A 117 -7.04 -23.37 12.93
N LEU A 118 -6.26 -22.87 13.88
CA LEU A 118 -5.58 -23.69 14.87
C LEU A 118 -6.60 -24.45 15.72
N SER A 119 -6.44 -25.77 15.85
CA SER A 119 -7.21 -26.64 16.74
C SER A 119 -6.35 -27.22 17.87
N GLY A 120 -5.04 -27.05 17.80
CA GLY A 120 -4.03 -27.44 18.76
C GLY A 120 -2.69 -26.82 18.38
N GLU A 121 -1.66 -26.98 19.22
CA GLU A 121 -0.34 -26.36 19.00
C GLU A 121 0.30 -26.78 17.66
N HIS A 122 0.09 -28.03 17.25
CA HIS A 122 0.56 -28.58 15.97
C HIS A 122 -0.58 -28.98 15.03
N GLU A 123 -1.83 -28.58 15.34
CA GLU A 123 -3.02 -29.03 14.63
C GLU A 123 -3.76 -27.88 13.98
N ILE A 124 -4.21 -28.10 12.75
CA ILE A 124 -5.02 -27.20 11.96
C ILE A 124 -6.30 -27.90 11.54
N ALA A 125 -7.43 -27.30 11.86
CA ALA A 125 -8.75 -27.72 11.39
C ALA A 125 -9.09 -27.01 10.08
N CYS A 126 -9.48 -27.77 9.05
CA CYS A 126 -9.99 -27.22 7.79
C CYS A 126 -10.95 -28.19 7.12
N GLY A 127 -12.17 -27.75 6.78
CA GLY A 127 -13.15 -28.54 6.05
C GLY A 127 -13.53 -29.85 6.75
N GLY A 128 -13.62 -29.87 8.07
CA GLY A 128 -13.93 -31.06 8.89
C GLY A 128 -12.80 -32.06 8.97
N LYS A 129 -11.59 -31.71 8.53
CA LYS A 129 -10.37 -32.53 8.64
C LYS A 129 -9.36 -31.86 9.56
N THR A 130 -8.50 -32.66 10.20
CA THR A 130 -7.35 -32.19 10.97
C THR A 130 -6.07 -32.49 10.21
N TYR A 131 -5.18 -31.49 10.17
CA TYR A 131 -3.84 -31.58 9.60
C TYR A 131 -2.83 -31.31 10.70
N THR A 132 -1.67 -31.93 10.62
CA THR A 132 -0.59 -31.70 11.58
C THR A 132 0.66 -31.17 10.92
N ALA A 133 1.39 -30.28 11.61
CA ALA A 133 2.66 -29.73 11.12
C ALA A 133 3.65 -29.52 12.26
N ASP A 134 4.94 -29.65 11.94
CA ASP A 134 6.04 -29.33 12.87
C ASP A 134 6.09 -27.84 13.18
N SER A 135 5.91 -27.00 12.17
CA SER A 135 5.84 -25.53 12.29
C SER A 135 4.61 -24.97 11.56
N ILE A 136 4.05 -23.87 12.07
CA ILE A 136 2.88 -23.22 11.50
C ILE A 136 3.16 -21.75 11.26
N ILE A 137 2.78 -21.21 10.08
CA ILE A 137 2.91 -19.80 9.73
C ILE A 137 1.51 -19.22 9.54
N LEU A 138 1.15 -18.28 10.40
CA LEU A 138 -0.13 -17.57 10.36
C LEU A 138 -0.03 -16.35 9.44
N CYS A 139 -0.83 -16.35 8.37
CA CYS A 139 -0.91 -15.29 7.36
C CYS A 139 -2.36 -14.85 7.14
N GLY A 140 -3.15 -14.70 8.22
CA GLY A 140 -4.57 -14.37 8.22
C GLY A 140 -4.91 -13.02 7.55
N GLY A 141 -3.92 -12.12 7.47
CA GLY A 141 -4.05 -10.84 6.78
C GLY A 141 -4.89 -9.82 7.54
N SER A 142 -5.65 -9.02 6.80
CA SER A 142 -6.46 -7.91 7.32
C SER A 142 -7.77 -7.75 6.56
N VAL A 143 -8.73 -7.07 7.17
CA VAL A 143 -10.04 -6.74 6.63
C VAL A 143 -10.27 -5.23 6.67
N ALA A 144 -11.16 -4.71 5.82
CA ALA A 144 -11.55 -3.30 5.87
C ALA A 144 -12.20 -2.97 7.22
N THR A 145 -11.76 -1.90 7.87
CA THR A 145 -12.32 -1.45 9.13
C THR A 145 -13.68 -0.80 8.90
N ARG A 146 -14.69 -1.20 9.68
CA ARG A 146 -15.98 -0.52 9.77
C ARG A 146 -16.04 0.27 11.07
N ILE A 147 -16.31 1.57 10.98
CA ILE A 147 -16.46 2.45 12.13
C ILE A 147 -17.93 2.45 12.61
N PRO A 148 -18.18 2.56 13.93
CA PRO A 148 -19.53 2.48 14.48
C PRO A 148 -20.27 3.83 14.31
N ILE A 149 -20.67 4.17 13.09
CA ILE A 149 -21.55 5.31 12.79
C ILE A 149 -22.93 4.83 12.37
N PRO A 150 -24.01 5.50 12.78
CA PRO A 150 -25.35 5.19 12.30
C PRO A 150 -25.43 5.19 10.77
N GLY A 151 -26.03 4.15 10.20
CA GLY A 151 -26.18 4.01 8.75
C GLY A 151 -24.99 3.45 8.01
N ILE A 152 -23.94 2.97 8.69
CA ILE A 152 -22.74 2.41 8.05
C ILE A 152 -23.02 1.14 7.22
N ASP A 153 -24.14 0.47 7.50
CA ASP A 153 -24.55 -0.75 6.79
C ASP A 153 -25.53 -0.47 5.63
N ASP A 154 -25.72 0.82 5.26
CA ASP A 154 -26.48 1.19 4.08
C ASP A 154 -25.88 0.51 2.82
N PRO A 155 -26.68 -0.04 1.88
CA PRO A 155 -26.19 -0.75 0.70
C PRO A 155 -25.39 0.11 -0.27
N ASN A 156 -25.44 1.43 -0.14
CA ASN A 156 -24.60 2.36 -0.90
C ASN A 156 -23.25 2.64 -0.24
N VAL A 157 -23.00 2.10 0.97
CA VAL A 157 -21.69 2.17 1.64
C VAL A 157 -20.86 0.95 1.24
N LEU A 158 -19.82 1.18 0.48
CA LEU A 158 -18.91 0.19 -0.08
C LEU A 158 -17.56 0.26 0.61
N THR A 159 -16.86 -0.85 0.68
CA THR A 159 -15.43 -0.86 1.01
C THR A 159 -14.57 -0.87 -0.27
N SER A 160 -13.25 -0.91 -0.10
CA SER A 160 -12.32 -1.05 -1.22
C SER A 160 -12.49 -2.36 -2.02
N THR A 161 -13.27 -3.30 -1.52
CA THR A 161 -13.59 -4.54 -2.22
C THR A 161 -14.71 -4.34 -3.22
N GLU A 162 -15.85 -3.87 -2.76
CA GLU A 162 -17.07 -3.76 -3.57
C GLU A 162 -16.98 -2.66 -4.64
N ILE A 163 -16.27 -1.56 -4.34
CA ILE A 163 -16.13 -0.44 -5.28
C ILE A 163 -15.35 -0.83 -6.55
N LEU A 164 -14.44 -1.78 -6.46
CA LEU A 164 -13.65 -2.27 -7.60
C LEU A 164 -14.45 -3.21 -8.54
N ASP A 165 -15.67 -3.57 -8.16
CA ASP A 165 -16.57 -4.40 -8.97
C ASP A 165 -17.78 -3.63 -9.50
N LEU A 166 -17.82 -2.30 -9.32
CA LEU A 166 -18.89 -1.45 -9.82
C LEU A 166 -18.90 -1.42 -11.35
N LYS A 167 -20.00 -1.85 -11.94
CA LYS A 167 -20.23 -1.84 -13.39
C LYS A 167 -20.87 -0.54 -13.90
N GLU A 168 -21.37 0.27 -13.00
CA GLU A 168 -21.94 1.58 -13.28
C GLU A 168 -21.13 2.65 -12.55
N LEU A 169 -20.82 3.74 -13.25
CA LEU A 169 -20.11 4.86 -12.68
C LEU A 169 -21.05 5.68 -11.78
N PRO A 170 -20.77 5.86 -10.46
CA PRO A 170 -21.55 6.78 -9.63
C PRO A 170 -21.29 8.23 -10.09
N ASP A 171 -22.33 9.05 -10.21
CA ASP A 171 -22.18 10.48 -10.48
C ASP A 171 -21.51 11.18 -9.28
N LYS A 172 -21.99 10.90 -8.06
CA LYS A 172 -21.46 11.46 -6.80
C LYS A 172 -20.86 10.36 -5.94
N LEU A 173 -19.52 10.36 -5.83
CA LEU A 173 -18.77 9.47 -4.96
C LEU A 173 -18.25 10.23 -3.75
N VAL A 174 -18.69 9.87 -2.55
CA VAL A 174 -18.12 10.41 -1.30
C VAL A 174 -17.20 9.36 -0.70
N ILE A 175 -15.96 9.75 -0.38
CA ILE A 175 -14.93 8.89 0.19
C ILE A 175 -14.70 9.28 1.65
N ILE A 176 -14.91 8.34 2.55
CA ILE A 176 -14.65 8.49 3.98
C ILE A 176 -13.25 7.95 4.28
N GLY A 177 -12.33 8.86 4.60
CA GLY A 177 -10.93 8.58 4.87
C GLY A 177 -10.00 8.99 3.74
N GLY A 178 -9.09 9.91 4.06
CA GLY A 178 -8.06 10.46 3.18
C GLY A 178 -6.72 9.72 3.23
N GLY A 179 -6.74 8.43 3.60
CA GLY A 179 -5.56 7.56 3.53
C GLY A 179 -5.22 7.13 2.10
N VAL A 180 -4.24 6.22 1.96
CA VAL A 180 -3.74 5.72 0.66
C VAL A 180 -4.87 5.24 -0.24
N ILE A 181 -5.75 4.36 0.28
CA ILE A 181 -6.85 3.75 -0.49
C ILE A 181 -7.82 4.83 -0.99
N GLY A 182 -8.20 5.77 -0.10
CA GLY A 182 -9.13 6.85 -0.45
C GLY A 182 -8.58 7.77 -1.53
N CYS A 183 -7.31 8.20 -1.41
CA CYS A 183 -6.66 9.05 -2.38
C CYS A 183 -6.48 8.36 -3.75
N GLU A 184 -6.06 7.09 -3.76
CA GLU A 184 -5.88 6.32 -4.99
C GLU A 184 -7.21 6.12 -5.74
N LEU A 185 -8.27 5.74 -5.03
CA LEU A 185 -9.59 5.56 -5.65
C LEU A 185 -10.22 6.88 -6.08
N ALA A 186 -9.98 7.98 -5.35
CA ALA A 186 -10.35 9.32 -5.82
C ALA A 186 -9.69 9.65 -7.17
N CYS A 187 -8.39 9.39 -7.30
CA CYS A 187 -7.63 9.58 -8.54
C CYS A 187 -8.10 8.67 -9.68
N ALA A 188 -8.72 7.52 -9.37
CA ALA A 188 -9.29 6.64 -10.40
C ALA A 188 -10.67 7.12 -10.86
N PHE A 189 -11.58 7.41 -9.93
CA PHE A 189 -12.99 7.70 -10.26
C PHE A 189 -13.22 9.12 -10.79
N ALA A 190 -12.45 10.12 -10.35
CA ALA A 190 -12.60 11.48 -10.85
C ALA A 190 -12.35 11.60 -12.36
N PRO A 191 -11.25 11.08 -12.95
CA PRO A 191 -11.07 11.08 -14.40
C PRO A 191 -12.09 10.21 -15.15
N PHE A 192 -12.71 9.19 -14.50
CA PHE A 192 -13.81 8.43 -15.09
C PHE A 192 -15.07 9.26 -15.28
N GLY A 193 -15.23 10.38 -14.56
CA GLY A 193 -16.35 11.30 -14.66
C GLY A 193 -17.17 11.47 -13.38
N SER A 194 -16.80 10.80 -12.27
CA SER A 194 -17.48 10.98 -10.98
C SER A 194 -17.12 12.33 -10.34
N HIS A 195 -18.10 12.98 -9.72
CA HIS A 195 -17.87 14.06 -8.78
C HIS A 195 -17.41 13.49 -7.44
N VAL A 196 -16.11 13.58 -7.15
CA VAL A 196 -15.50 12.94 -5.97
C VAL A 196 -15.30 13.95 -4.85
N THR A 197 -15.76 13.59 -3.63
CA THR A 197 -15.49 14.31 -2.39
C THR A 197 -14.78 13.39 -1.40
N ILE A 198 -13.61 13.80 -0.90
CA ILE A 198 -12.91 13.11 0.21
C ILE A 198 -13.25 13.82 1.52
N VAL A 199 -13.68 13.07 2.52
CA VAL A 199 -13.93 13.56 3.90
C VAL A 199 -12.96 12.87 4.83
N GLU A 200 -12.04 13.65 5.43
CA GLU A 200 -11.01 13.18 6.33
C GLU A 200 -11.16 13.81 7.72
N ALA A 201 -11.12 12.99 8.76
CA ALA A 201 -11.29 13.44 10.15
C ALA A 201 -10.05 14.15 10.71
N THR A 202 -8.87 13.81 10.21
CA THR A 202 -7.61 14.46 10.59
C THR A 202 -7.38 15.75 9.79
N ASP A 203 -6.35 16.52 10.16
CA ASP A 203 -6.01 17.80 9.53
C ASP A 203 -5.40 17.66 8.13
N ARG A 204 -5.00 16.44 7.71
CA ARG A 204 -4.32 16.19 6.45
C ARG A 204 -4.64 14.83 5.84
N LEU A 205 -4.44 14.70 4.53
CA LEU A 205 -4.44 13.42 3.81
C LEU A 205 -3.18 12.63 4.15
N ILE A 206 -3.19 11.30 3.90
CA ILE A 206 -2.04 10.40 4.06
C ILE A 206 -1.20 10.70 5.30
N PRO A 207 -1.79 10.68 6.52
CA PRO A 207 -1.19 11.27 7.73
C PRO A 207 0.11 10.61 8.20
N LEU A 208 0.46 9.43 7.66
CA LEU A 208 1.71 8.71 7.94
C LEU A 208 2.87 9.14 7.04
N MET A 209 2.62 9.98 6.03
CA MET A 209 3.64 10.53 5.14
C MET A 209 4.18 11.87 5.66
N ASP A 210 5.30 12.32 5.08
CA ASP A 210 5.84 13.65 5.35
C ASP A 210 4.76 14.74 5.11
N ARG A 211 4.69 15.75 6.00
CA ARG A 211 3.65 16.79 5.94
C ARG A 211 3.63 17.51 4.60
N GLU A 212 4.80 17.85 4.08
CA GLU A 212 4.91 18.57 2.82
C GLU A 212 4.37 17.76 1.64
N LEU A 213 4.58 16.42 1.65
CA LEU A 213 3.98 15.53 0.66
C LEU A 213 2.45 15.50 0.77
N ALA A 214 1.93 15.45 2.00
CA ALA A 214 0.48 15.43 2.25
C ALA A 214 -0.20 16.71 1.76
N ASP A 215 0.43 17.87 2.03
CA ASP A 215 -0.07 19.17 1.61
C ASP A 215 0.00 19.30 0.07
N SER A 216 1.10 18.88 -0.57
CA SER A 216 1.25 18.87 -2.03
C SER A 216 0.23 17.98 -2.72
N LEU A 217 -0.01 16.77 -2.16
CA LEU A 217 -1.05 15.87 -2.69
C LEU A 217 -2.43 16.50 -2.59
N LYS A 218 -2.78 17.08 -1.43
CA LYS A 218 -4.07 17.76 -1.24
C LYS A 218 -4.29 18.88 -2.27
N GLU A 219 -3.28 19.73 -2.48
CA GLU A 219 -3.36 20.81 -3.47
C GLU A 219 -3.56 20.26 -4.89
N SER A 220 -2.84 19.21 -5.27
CA SER A 220 -2.95 18.60 -6.59
C SER A 220 -4.32 17.95 -6.81
N LEU A 221 -4.87 17.25 -5.81
CA LEU A 221 -6.21 16.68 -5.90
C LEU A 221 -7.29 17.75 -6.07
N ILE A 222 -7.18 18.88 -5.34
CA ILE A 222 -8.12 20.01 -5.48
C ILE A 222 -8.00 20.63 -6.89
N LYS A 223 -6.79 20.83 -7.41
CA LYS A 223 -6.56 21.30 -8.79
C LYS A 223 -7.15 20.36 -9.84
N SER A 224 -7.20 19.08 -9.55
CA SER A 224 -7.80 18.04 -10.41
C SER A 224 -9.33 17.95 -10.28
N GLY A 225 -9.97 18.83 -9.50
CA GLY A 225 -11.42 18.90 -9.35
C GLY A 225 -12.01 18.01 -8.27
N ILE A 226 -11.19 17.38 -7.43
CA ILE A 226 -11.63 16.59 -6.28
C ILE A 226 -11.90 17.52 -5.09
N ASP A 227 -13.09 17.47 -4.48
CA ASP A 227 -13.40 18.20 -3.23
C ASP A 227 -12.72 17.48 -2.04
N VAL A 228 -11.82 18.19 -1.33
CA VAL A 228 -11.08 17.63 -0.20
C VAL A 228 -11.41 18.38 1.08
N ARG A 229 -12.07 17.69 2.01
CA ARG A 229 -12.49 18.20 3.31
C ARG A 229 -11.75 17.51 4.43
N THR A 230 -10.75 18.18 4.98
CA THR A 230 -9.99 17.73 6.16
C THR A 230 -10.58 18.32 7.44
N SER A 231 -10.29 17.69 8.60
CA SER A 231 -10.81 18.06 9.92
C SER A 231 -12.34 17.98 10.02
N VAL A 232 -12.98 17.10 9.23
CA VAL A 232 -14.43 16.91 9.20
C VAL A 232 -14.77 15.52 9.74
N LYS A 233 -15.54 15.48 10.83
CA LYS A 233 -16.05 14.23 11.42
C LYS A 233 -17.44 13.92 10.90
N ILE A 234 -17.66 12.66 10.53
CA ILE A 234 -18.96 12.16 10.11
C ILE A 234 -19.75 11.73 11.35
N THR A 235 -21.04 12.06 11.37
CA THR A 235 -21.94 11.74 12.46
C THR A 235 -22.95 10.67 12.10
N GLU A 236 -23.40 10.63 10.85
CA GLU A 236 -24.45 9.72 10.40
C GLU A 236 -24.44 9.57 8.87
N ILE A 237 -24.85 8.40 8.39
CA ILE A 237 -25.24 8.14 7.00
C ILE A 237 -26.73 7.85 7.01
N ARG A 238 -27.51 8.50 6.13
CA ARG A 238 -28.95 8.33 6.06
C ARG A 238 -29.44 8.34 4.63
N SER A 239 -30.25 7.35 4.29
CA SER A 239 -30.99 7.31 3.01
C SER A 239 -32.36 7.97 3.17
N GLU A 240 -32.65 9.00 2.36
CA GLU A 240 -33.88 9.78 2.36
C GLU A 240 -34.36 9.95 0.90
N ASN A 241 -35.63 9.62 0.63
CA ASN A 241 -36.22 9.78 -0.71
C ASN A 241 -35.42 9.14 -1.84
N GLY A 242 -34.80 7.97 -1.59
CA GLY A 242 -34.00 7.24 -2.59
C GLY A 242 -32.60 7.78 -2.82
N LYS A 243 -32.15 8.76 -2.01
CA LYS A 243 -30.80 9.33 -2.05
C LYS A 243 -30.09 9.07 -0.74
N THR A 244 -28.78 8.84 -0.79
CA THR A 244 -27.96 8.65 0.41
C THR A 244 -27.23 9.95 0.76
N PHE A 245 -27.23 10.29 2.03
CA PHE A 245 -26.60 11.49 2.55
C PHE A 245 -25.62 11.18 3.67
N LEU A 246 -24.48 11.85 3.63
CA LEU A 246 -23.49 11.87 4.68
C LEU A 246 -23.66 13.15 5.51
N HIS A 247 -23.92 13.01 6.82
CA HIS A 247 -24.02 14.13 7.75
C HIS A 247 -22.71 14.32 8.50
N CYS A 248 -22.24 15.55 8.59
CA CYS A 248 -21.00 15.91 9.25
C CYS A 248 -21.23 16.72 10.53
N ALA A 249 -20.25 16.69 11.44
CA ALA A 249 -20.34 17.38 12.74
C ALA A 249 -20.37 18.92 12.62
N ASP A 250 -19.87 19.46 11.51
CA ASP A 250 -19.91 20.89 11.17
C ASP A 250 -21.29 21.34 10.64
N GLY A 251 -22.27 20.42 10.55
CA GLY A 251 -23.60 20.66 10.02
C GLY A 251 -23.71 20.51 8.50
N SER A 252 -22.62 20.23 7.79
CA SER A 252 -22.68 20.00 6.35
C SER A 252 -23.34 18.65 6.04
N LYS A 253 -24.03 18.58 4.88
CA LYS A 253 -24.70 17.41 4.35
C LYS A 253 -24.24 17.17 2.93
N LEU A 254 -23.72 15.98 2.64
CA LEU A 254 -23.23 15.57 1.33
C LEU A 254 -24.15 14.51 0.74
N GLU A 255 -24.66 14.75 -0.47
CA GLU A 255 -25.39 13.76 -1.24
C GLU A 255 -24.40 12.84 -1.96
N ALA A 256 -24.65 11.53 -1.95
CA ALA A 256 -23.83 10.52 -2.60
C ALA A 256 -24.68 9.44 -3.26
N ASP A 257 -24.29 9.00 -4.46
CA ASP A 257 -24.82 7.77 -5.06
C ASP A 257 -24.15 6.54 -4.46
N LYS A 258 -22.82 6.66 -4.20
CA LYS A 258 -22.03 5.67 -3.47
C LYS A 258 -21.11 6.35 -2.46
N ILE A 259 -20.87 5.66 -1.36
CA ILE A 259 -19.94 6.06 -0.31
C ILE A 259 -18.85 4.99 -0.23
N LEU A 260 -17.58 5.39 -0.37
CA LEU A 260 -16.44 4.52 -0.11
C LEU A 260 -15.98 4.67 1.34
N LEU A 261 -15.98 3.58 2.10
CA LEU A 261 -15.37 3.53 3.44
C LEU A 261 -13.92 3.08 3.34
N SER A 262 -12.98 3.99 3.61
CA SER A 262 -11.53 3.77 3.51
C SER A 262 -10.74 4.26 4.74
N VAL A 263 -11.28 3.96 5.94
CA VAL A 263 -10.77 4.41 7.25
C VAL A 263 -9.69 3.49 7.85
N GLY A 264 -9.09 2.66 7.05
CA GLY A 264 -8.02 1.74 7.44
C GLY A 264 -8.42 0.27 7.40
N ARG A 265 -7.52 -0.57 7.90
CA ARG A 265 -7.65 -2.03 7.91
C ARG A 265 -7.38 -2.57 9.31
N GLY A 266 -8.15 -3.57 9.73
CA GLY A 266 -7.94 -4.33 10.95
C GLY A 266 -7.39 -5.72 10.64
N THR A 267 -6.63 -6.31 11.55
CA THR A 267 -6.09 -7.67 11.41
C THR A 267 -7.21 -8.72 11.48
N ASP A 268 -7.08 -9.80 10.72
CA ASP A 268 -7.95 -10.99 10.82
C ASP A 268 -7.27 -12.04 11.68
N LEU A 269 -7.81 -12.25 12.90
CA LEU A 269 -7.32 -13.20 13.87
C LEU A 269 -8.10 -14.52 13.89
N SER A 270 -9.03 -14.74 12.95
CA SER A 270 -9.87 -15.96 12.90
C SER A 270 -9.06 -17.25 12.87
N CYS A 271 -7.88 -17.23 12.22
CA CYS A 271 -6.98 -18.35 12.12
C CYS A 271 -6.34 -18.81 13.46
N LEU A 272 -6.40 -18.00 14.53
CA LEU A 272 -5.90 -18.40 15.86
C LEU A 272 -6.75 -19.50 16.49
N GLY A 273 -8.00 -19.66 16.08
CA GLY A 273 -8.88 -20.75 16.51
C GLY A 273 -8.90 -20.96 18.03
N THR A 274 -8.60 -22.18 18.47
CA THR A 274 -8.55 -22.55 19.90
C THR A 274 -7.36 -21.95 20.67
N LEU A 275 -6.33 -21.45 19.97
CA LEU A 275 -5.12 -20.88 20.58
C LEU A 275 -5.16 -19.36 20.73
N LYS A 276 -6.34 -18.72 20.53
CA LYS A 276 -6.51 -17.26 20.62
C LYS A 276 -6.06 -16.65 21.97
N ASP A 277 -6.18 -17.42 23.07
CA ASP A 277 -5.79 -17.01 24.41
C ASP A 277 -4.36 -17.43 24.78
N THR A 278 -3.72 -18.30 23.98
CA THR A 278 -2.34 -18.78 24.16
C THR A 278 -1.33 -17.95 23.38
N ILE A 279 -1.69 -17.58 22.14
CA ILE A 279 -0.85 -16.71 21.29
C ILE A 279 -1.04 -15.28 21.74
N ARG A 280 0.05 -14.63 22.17
CA ARG A 280 0.02 -13.26 22.64
C ARG A 280 -0.43 -12.29 21.54
N THR A 281 -1.44 -11.49 21.86
CA THR A 281 -1.93 -10.41 21.00
C THR A 281 -1.92 -9.09 21.76
N GLU A 282 -1.65 -8.00 21.05
CA GLU A 282 -1.74 -6.63 21.58
C GLU A 282 -2.52 -5.74 20.61
N LYS A 283 -3.54 -5.06 21.11
CA LYS A 283 -4.42 -4.18 20.29
C LYS A 283 -4.94 -4.87 19.03
N GLY A 284 -5.32 -6.15 19.13
CA GLY A 284 -5.82 -6.94 18.01
C GLY A 284 -4.76 -7.42 17.02
N LYS A 285 -3.48 -7.40 17.35
CA LYS A 285 -2.35 -7.81 16.49
C LYS A 285 -1.58 -8.94 17.14
N VAL A 286 -1.14 -9.92 16.38
CA VAL A 286 -0.25 -10.99 16.89
C VAL A 286 1.12 -10.41 17.18
N VAL A 287 1.62 -10.58 18.41
CA VAL A 287 2.96 -10.13 18.80
C VAL A 287 3.99 -11.11 18.30
N VAL A 288 4.99 -10.62 17.58
CA VAL A 288 6.11 -11.42 17.05
C VAL A 288 7.45 -10.76 17.34
N ASP A 289 8.51 -11.57 17.42
CA ASP A 289 9.89 -11.11 17.39
C ASP A 289 10.34 -10.72 15.96
N ASP A 290 11.60 -10.29 15.80
CA ASP A 290 12.13 -9.92 14.48
C ASP A 290 12.32 -11.11 13.54
N GLY A 291 12.30 -12.34 14.07
CA GLY A 291 12.26 -13.58 13.32
C GLY A 291 10.85 -14.05 12.95
N MET A 292 9.82 -13.23 13.17
CA MET A 292 8.39 -13.52 12.96
C MET A 292 7.83 -14.60 13.90
N ARG A 293 8.52 -14.98 14.98
CA ARG A 293 8.08 -15.99 15.93
C ARG A 293 7.08 -15.41 16.93
N THR A 294 6.00 -16.11 17.19
CA THR A 294 4.98 -15.74 18.19
C THR A 294 5.44 -16.14 19.62
N SER A 295 4.55 -15.99 20.61
CA SER A 295 4.77 -16.53 21.97
C SER A 295 4.87 -18.06 22.03
N VAL A 296 4.45 -18.77 20.97
CA VAL A 296 4.58 -20.23 20.84
C VAL A 296 5.73 -20.52 19.86
N PRO A 297 6.81 -21.21 20.28
CA PRO A 297 8.10 -21.22 19.55
C PRO A 297 8.08 -21.75 18.11
N HIS A 298 7.15 -22.64 17.77
CA HIS A 298 7.00 -23.24 16.43
C HIS A 298 5.87 -22.61 15.62
N ILE A 299 5.23 -21.55 16.15
CA ILE A 299 4.20 -20.79 15.47
C ILE A 299 4.72 -19.39 15.12
N TYR A 300 4.65 -19.04 13.86
CA TYR A 300 5.07 -17.75 13.29
C TYR A 300 3.85 -16.96 12.80
N ALA A 301 3.98 -15.63 12.68
CA ALA A 301 2.94 -14.78 12.10
C ALA A 301 3.54 -13.72 11.19
N ALA A 302 3.14 -13.71 9.91
CA ALA A 302 3.71 -12.87 8.87
C ALA A 302 2.64 -12.07 8.10
N GLY A 303 2.98 -10.86 7.68
CA GLY A 303 2.09 -9.94 6.98
C GLY A 303 1.17 -9.18 7.94
N ASP A 304 0.01 -8.73 7.42
CA ASP A 304 -0.88 -7.80 8.13
C ASP A 304 -1.33 -8.28 9.50
N ILE A 305 -1.40 -9.59 9.73
CA ILE A 305 -1.85 -10.17 11.00
C ILE A 305 -1.02 -9.73 12.21
N ASN A 306 0.28 -9.42 12.03
CA ASN A 306 1.13 -8.91 13.10
C ASN A 306 1.11 -7.37 13.23
N GLY A 307 0.50 -6.67 12.25
CA GLY A 307 0.26 -5.23 12.28
C GLY A 307 1.51 -4.36 12.40
N ARG A 308 2.71 -4.88 12.10
CA ARG A 308 3.95 -4.08 12.09
C ARG A 308 3.93 -3.06 10.96
N LEU A 309 3.83 -3.53 9.70
CA LEU A 309 3.64 -2.71 8.51
C LEU A 309 2.73 -3.46 7.54
N MET A 310 1.54 -2.91 7.27
CA MET A 310 0.54 -3.55 6.41
C MET A 310 0.79 -3.20 4.93
N LEU A 311 1.93 -3.66 4.39
CA LEU A 311 2.34 -3.46 3.00
C LEU A 311 2.68 -4.81 2.37
N ALA A 312 2.34 -5.00 1.10
CA ALA A 312 2.54 -6.28 0.41
C ALA A 312 4.02 -6.70 0.35
N HIS A 313 4.92 -5.76 0.07
CA HIS A 313 6.35 -6.04 -0.01
C HIS A 313 6.99 -6.35 1.35
N THR A 314 6.50 -5.76 2.46
CA THR A 314 6.91 -6.21 3.80
C THR A 314 6.36 -7.58 4.12
N ALA A 315 5.11 -7.87 3.71
CA ALA A 315 4.52 -9.19 3.89
C ALA A 315 5.32 -10.28 3.15
N PHE A 316 5.85 -10.01 1.95
CA PHE A 316 6.76 -10.92 1.25
C PHE A 316 7.99 -11.24 2.10
N LYS A 317 8.66 -10.20 2.60
CA LYS A 317 9.90 -10.36 3.37
C LYS A 317 9.67 -11.03 4.73
N MET A 318 8.57 -10.68 5.42
CA MET A 318 8.16 -11.35 6.65
C MET A 318 7.84 -12.83 6.40
N GLY A 319 7.13 -13.16 5.29
CA GLY A 319 6.81 -14.53 4.91
C GLY A 319 8.06 -15.36 4.61
N GLU A 320 9.02 -14.80 3.87
CA GLU A 320 10.32 -15.43 3.60
C GLU A 320 11.08 -15.71 4.90
N THR A 321 11.18 -14.70 5.80
CA THR A 321 11.84 -14.85 7.10
C THR A 321 11.18 -15.90 7.99
N ALA A 322 9.85 -15.90 8.07
CA ALA A 322 9.10 -16.88 8.83
C ALA A 322 9.34 -18.31 8.30
N ALA A 323 9.35 -18.49 6.97
CA ALA A 323 9.59 -19.78 6.34
C ALA A 323 11.01 -20.31 6.62
N GLU A 324 12.02 -19.45 6.49
CA GLU A 324 13.41 -19.85 6.79
C GLU A 324 13.57 -20.26 8.26
N ASN A 325 12.94 -19.53 9.17
CA ASN A 325 13.00 -19.85 10.60
C ASN A 325 12.17 -21.11 10.95
N ALA A 326 11.04 -21.31 10.29
CA ALA A 326 10.23 -22.53 10.42
C ALA A 326 11.00 -23.78 9.94
N MET A 327 11.96 -23.61 9.03
CA MET A 327 12.86 -24.67 8.52
C MET A 327 14.19 -24.75 9.30
N GLY A 328 14.29 -24.14 10.50
CA GLY A 328 15.44 -24.23 11.39
C GLY A 328 16.47 -23.10 11.25
N GLY A 329 16.19 -22.06 10.48
CA GLY A 329 17.02 -20.85 10.38
C GLY A 329 16.86 -19.89 11.57
N HIS A 330 17.65 -18.80 11.55
CA HIS A 330 17.67 -17.76 12.57
C HIS A 330 17.73 -16.36 11.94
N LYS A 331 16.91 -16.13 10.90
CA LYS A 331 16.86 -14.82 10.23
C LYS A 331 15.99 -13.83 10.97
N THR A 332 16.35 -12.56 10.82
CA THR A 332 15.55 -11.42 11.25
C THR A 332 15.20 -10.54 10.05
N VAL A 333 14.10 -9.83 10.13
CA VAL A 333 13.72 -8.81 9.15
C VAL A 333 13.96 -7.43 9.73
N ASP A 334 14.73 -6.62 9.01
CA ASP A 334 14.86 -5.19 9.27
C ASP A 334 13.78 -4.42 8.49
N LEU A 335 13.00 -3.63 9.21
CA LEU A 335 11.94 -2.78 8.67
C LEU A 335 12.27 -1.29 8.75
N SER A 336 13.53 -0.92 8.97
CA SER A 336 13.96 0.47 9.14
C SER A 336 13.82 1.29 7.85
N PHE A 337 14.11 0.66 6.69
CA PHE A 337 14.08 1.32 5.38
C PHE A 337 13.08 0.64 4.44
N VAL A 338 11.80 0.75 4.80
CA VAL A 338 10.71 0.23 3.96
C VAL A 338 10.11 1.36 3.15
N PRO A 339 10.12 1.29 1.80
CA PRO A 339 9.50 2.31 0.99
C PRO A 339 7.98 2.26 1.13
N SER A 340 7.34 3.42 1.21
CA SER A 340 5.89 3.59 1.19
C SER A 340 5.48 4.37 -0.03
N CYS A 341 4.49 3.88 -0.79
CA CYS A 341 4.01 4.50 -2.01
C CYS A 341 2.51 4.72 -1.99
N VAL A 342 2.08 5.87 -2.50
CA VAL A 342 0.69 6.19 -2.83
C VAL A 342 0.64 6.43 -4.34
N TYR A 343 -0.10 5.59 -5.04
CA TYR A 343 -0.22 5.66 -6.50
C TYR A 343 -1.30 6.66 -6.94
N ALA A 344 -1.43 7.76 -6.19
CA ALA A 344 -2.22 8.92 -6.62
C ALA A 344 -1.63 9.53 -7.91
N ILE A 345 -2.27 10.54 -8.43
CA ILE A 345 -1.82 11.27 -9.61
C ILE A 345 -1.71 12.75 -9.25
N PRO A 346 -0.47 13.29 -9.05
CA PRO A 346 0.87 12.63 -9.06
C PRO A 346 1.07 11.63 -7.92
N GLN A 347 2.07 10.73 -8.09
CA GLN A 347 2.43 9.73 -7.09
C GLN A 347 3.16 10.35 -5.90
N VAL A 348 3.07 9.67 -4.75
CA VAL A 348 3.84 10.01 -3.55
C VAL A 348 4.65 8.79 -3.13
N ALA A 349 5.91 8.98 -2.78
CA ALA A 349 6.74 7.92 -2.23
C ALA A 349 7.67 8.44 -1.13
N SER A 350 7.95 7.60 -0.14
CA SER A 350 8.82 7.92 0.99
C SER A 350 9.61 6.71 1.44
N VAL A 351 10.81 6.95 1.96
CA VAL A 351 11.60 5.99 2.73
C VAL A 351 12.34 6.71 3.86
N GLY A 352 12.45 6.07 5.02
CA GLY A 352 13.07 6.63 6.21
C GLY A 352 12.14 7.57 6.98
N MET A 353 12.72 8.47 7.78
CA MET A 353 12.00 9.38 8.67
C MET A 353 11.38 10.56 7.92
N THR A 354 10.20 10.99 8.33
CA THR A 354 9.64 12.30 7.96
C THR A 354 10.49 13.43 8.56
N GLU A 355 10.34 14.65 8.05
CA GLU A 355 11.05 15.81 8.61
C GLU A 355 10.71 16.02 10.10
N ASP A 356 9.42 15.91 10.45
CA ASP A 356 8.97 16.04 11.84
C ASP A 356 9.64 15.00 12.76
N GLU A 357 9.75 13.74 12.34
CA GLU A 357 10.42 12.66 13.08
C GLU A 357 11.93 12.88 13.18
N ALA A 358 12.57 13.30 12.09
CA ALA A 358 14.00 13.59 12.10
C ALA A 358 14.34 14.79 13.01
N VAL A 359 13.53 15.85 12.98
CA VAL A 359 13.65 17.01 13.86
C VAL A 359 13.44 16.61 15.33
N ALA A 360 12.43 15.79 15.62
CA ALA A 360 12.17 15.30 16.97
C ALA A 360 13.32 14.46 17.52
N LYS A 361 13.99 13.68 16.66
CA LYS A 361 15.08 12.78 17.05
C LYS A 361 16.44 13.49 17.18
N TYR A 362 16.77 14.39 16.25
CA TYR A 362 18.12 14.95 16.12
C TYR A 362 18.20 16.45 16.37
N GLY A 363 17.07 17.16 16.38
CA GLY A 363 17.02 18.61 16.41
C GLY A 363 17.20 19.24 15.02
N ARG A 364 16.57 20.40 14.78
CA ARG A 364 16.57 21.08 13.48
C ARG A 364 17.98 21.45 13.00
N ASP A 365 18.84 21.90 13.90
CA ASP A 365 20.19 22.39 13.58
C ASP A 365 21.14 21.27 13.10
N ALA A 366 20.84 20.02 13.45
CA ALA A 366 21.62 18.86 13.02
C ALA A 366 21.25 18.39 11.60
N LEU A 367 20.21 18.93 11.01
CA LEU A 367 19.67 18.46 9.73
C LEU A 367 19.92 19.47 8.61
N ARG A 368 20.14 18.93 7.41
CA ARG A 368 20.09 19.66 6.13
C ARG A 368 18.99 19.09 5.27
N ILE A 369 18.20 19.98 4.67
CA ILE A 369 17.12 19.61 3.77
C ILE A 369 17.49 20.04 2.37
N GLY A 370 17.62 19.07 1.45
CA GLY A 370 17.76 19.31 0.03
C GLY A 370 16.44 19.09 -0.69
N LYS A 371 16.15 19.93 -1.68
CA LYS A 371 14.93 19.81 -2.46
C LYS A 371 15.18 20.21 -3.92
N PHE A 372 14.73 19.36 -4.86
CA PHE A 372 14.85 19.63 -6.28
C PHE A 372 13.48 19.46 -6.97
N PRO A 373 12.94 20.51 -7.61
CA PRO A 373 11.63 20.46 -8.27
C PRO A 373 11.74 19.79 -9.65
N PHE A 374 10.74 19.00 -10.04
CA PHE A 374 10.67 18.42 -11.39
C PHE A 374 10.52 19.46 -12.49
N ALA A 375 10.03 20.67 -12.18
CA ALA A 375 10.02 21.80 -13.10
C ALA A 375 11.43 22.25 -13.56
N ALA A 376 12.50 21.84 -12.85
CA ALA A 376 13.89 22.05 -13.26
C ALA A 376 14.53 20.80 -13.90
N ASN A 377 13.78 19.68 -14.01
CA ASN A 377 14.27 18.42 -14.58
C ASN A 377 13.88 18.30 -16.05
N GLY A 378 14.87 18.15 -16.93
CA GLY A 378 14.65 18.09 -18.38
C GLY A 378 13.78 16.92 -18.83
N ARG A 379 13.88 15.77 -18.19
CA ARG A 379 13.04 14.60 -18.50
C ARG A 379 11.60 14.82 -18.10
N ALA A 380 11.33 15.37 -16.91
CA ALA A 380 9.99 15.68 -16.45
C ALA A 380 9.30 16.67 -17.39
N LEU A 381 10.00 17.73 -17.80
CA LEU A 381 9.50 18.69 -18.78
C LEU A 381 9.19 18.03 -20.13
N SER A 382 10.08 17.19 -20.64
CA SER A 382 9.89 16.51 -21.94
C SER A 382 8.70 15.53 -21.93
N CYS A 383 8.35 15.00 -20.75
CA CYS A 383 7.18 14.12 -20.56
C CYS A 383 5.87 14.89 -20.26
N GLY A 384 5.91 16.22 -20.09
CA GLY A 384 4.75 17.00 -19.67
C GLY A 384 4.34 16.77 -18.21
N GLU A 385 5.30 16.34 -17.35
CA GLU A 385 5.09 16.00 -15.95
C GLU A 385 5.98 16.83 -14.99
N PRO A 386 5.92 18.18 -15.05
CA PRO A 386 6.79 19.07 -14.28
C PRO A 386 6.36 19.21 -12.81
N GLU A 387 5.21 18.67 -12.42
CA GLU A 387 4.67 18.79 -11.06
C GLU A 387 5.44 17.91 -10.09
N GLY A 388 5.85 18.50 -8.96
CA GLY A 388 6.45 17.78 -7.86
C GLY A 388 7.91 18.05 -7.64
N TYR A 389 8.52 17.23 -6.79
CA TYR A 389 9.90 17.40 -6.30
C TYR A 389 10.42 16.14 -5.64
N VAL A 390 11.75 16.12 -5.47
CA VAL A 390 12.46 15.22 -4.57
C VAL A 390 12.94 16.02 -3.35
N LYS A 391 12.70 15.51 -2.13
CA LYS A 391 13.15 16.05 -0.85
C LYS A 391 14.03 15.04 -0.15
N VAL A 392 15.24 15.47 0.23
CA VAL A 392 16.22 14.67 0.98
C VAL A 392 16.43 15.29 2.35
N ILE A 393 16.35 14.47 3.38
CA ILE A 393 16.65 14.84 4.78
C ILE A 393 17.97 14.19 5.16
N MET A 394 18.98 15.01 5.44
CA MET A 394 20.34 14.60 5.73
C MET A 394 20.73 14.97 7.17
N LEU A 395 21.37 14.04 7.90
CA LEU A 395 22.07 14.34 9.12
C LEU A 395 23.44 14.94 8.78
N GLU A 396 23.65 16.22 9.14
CA GLU A 396 24.82 16.98 8.68
C GLU A 396 26.16 16.36 9.09
N LYS A 397 26.24 15.83 10.30
CA LYS A 397 27.50 15.34 10.89
C LYS A 397 28.19 14.26 10.08
N TYR A 398 27.41 13.36 9.46
CA TYR A 398 27.94 12.19 8.72
C TYR A 398 27.44 12.10 7.29
N SER A 399 26.70 13.12 6.83
CA SER A 399 25.99 13.11 5.54
C SER A 399 25.07 11.91 5.36
N GLU A 400 24.53 11.38 6.48
CA GLU A 400 23.64 10.20 6.47
C GLU A 400 22.25 10.58 5.99
N PHE A 401 21.61 9.69 5.24
CA PHE A 401 20.19 9.81 4.93
C PHE A 401 19.35 9.59 6.20
N CYS A 402 18.49 10.56 6.53
CA CYS A 402 17.41 10.37 7.50
C CYS A 402 16.12 9.93 6.79
N GLY A 403 15.84 10.51 5.63
CA GLY A 403 14.66 10.18 4.83
C GLY A 403 14.71 10.80 3.45
N VAL A 404 13.98 10.19 2.51
CA VAL A 404 13.77 10.68 1.16
C VAL A 404 12.29 10.63 0.82
N HIS A 405 11.78 11.73 0.29
CA HIS A 405 10.37 11.96 0.00
C HIS A 405 10.22 12.48 -1.42
N ILE A 406 9.37 11.84 -2.22
CA ILE A 406 9.18 12.15 -3.62
C ILE A 406 7.69 12.39 -3.89
N PHE A 407 7.38 13.51 -4.51
CA PHE A 407 6.07 13.83 -5.06
C PHE A 407 6.22 14.06 -6.56
N GLY A 408 5.58 13.25 -7.41
CA GLY A 408 5.67 13.40 -8.87
C GLY A 408 5.35 12.12 -9.63
N ALA A 409 5.36 12.19 -10.96
CA ALA A 409 4.84 11.15 -11.85
C ALA A 409 5.50 9.78 -11.71
N GLN A 410 6.78 9.70 -11.33
CA GLN A 410 7.58 8.48 -11.24
C GLN A 410 8.03 8.18 -9.79
N ALA A 411 7.38 8.76 -8.79
CA ALA A 411 7.83 8.66 -7.40
C ALA A 411 7.96 7.20 -6.92
N ALA A 412 7.00 6.34 -7.28
CA ALA A 412 6.97 4.93 -6.87
C ALA A 412 8.12 4.10 -7.45
N GLU A 413 8.61 4.45 -8.65
CA GLU A 413 9.77 3.79 -9.25
C GLU A 413 11.08 4.37 -8.70
N MET A 414 11.16 5.70 -8.59
CA MET A 414 12.36 6.40 -8.13
C MET A 414 12.74 6.07 -6.69
N ILE A 415 11.79 5.77 -5.81
CA ILE A 415 12.05 5.50 -4.38
C ILE A 415 12.90 4.24 -4.16
N ALA A 416 13.01 3.37 -5.16
CA ALA A 416 13.82 2.16 -5.07
C ALA A 416 15.32 2.48 -4.93
N GLU A 417 15.82 3.52 -5.61
CA GLU A 417 17.20 3.95 -5.53
C GLU A 417 17.57 4.43 -4.12
N PRO A 418 16.94 5.47 -3.54
CA PRO A 418 17.26 5.88 -2.17
C PRO A 418 17.06 4.75 -1.15
N THR A 419 16.05 3.88 -1.32
CA THR A 419 15.89 2.71 -0.44
C THR A 419 17.12 1.80 -0.48
N ALA A 420 17.63 1.47 -1.67
CA ALA A 420 18.82 0.63 -1.82
C ALA A 420 20.07 1.27 -1.23
N LEU A 421 20.24 2.57 -1.43
CA LEU A 421 21.40 3.32 -0.90
C LEU A 421 21.36 3.42 0.62
N MET A 422 20.18 3.67 1.21
CA MET A 422 20.01 3.68 2.67
C MET A 422 20.25 2.29 3.29
N CYS A 423 19.78 1.22 2.66
CA CYS A 423 20.07 -0.15 3.09
C CYS A 423 21.56 -0.52 2.97
N ALA A 424 22.29 0.09 2.02
CA ALA A 424 23.72 -0.09 1.82
C ALA A 424 24.57 0.89 2.69
N GLU A 425 23.94 1.70 3.55
CA GLU A 425 24.59 2.71 4.40
C GLU A 425 25.43 3.73 3.61
N MET A 426 25.03 4.02 2.35
CA MET A 426 25.66 5.08 1.57
C MET A 426 25.23 6.46 2.05
N THR A 427 26.12 7.43 1.87
CA THR A 427 25.91 8.81 2.28
C THR A 427 25.26 9.66 1.19
N VAL A 428 24.64 10.78 1.60
CA VAL A 428 24.11 11.80 0.68
C VAL A 428 25.22 12.39 -0.19
N GLU A 429 26.43 12.55 0.39
CA GLU A 429 27.60 13.05 -0.32
C GLU A 429 28.05 12.13 -1.45
N GLU A 430 28.21 10.83 -1.17
CA GLU A 430 28.56 9.83 -2.18
C GLU A 430 27.51 9.75 -3.29
N THR A 431 26.22 9.85 -2.93
CA THR A 431 25.10 9.85 -3.89
C THR A 431 25.13 11.08 -4.80
N ALA A 432 25.44 12.26 -4.25
CA ALA A 432 25.55 13.49 -5.03
C ALA A 432 26.70 13.46 -6.07
N ASP A 433 27.70 12.59 -5.85
CA ASP A 433 28.85 12.40 -6.76
C ASP A 433 28.62 11.28 -7.79
N MET A 434 27.50 10.54 -7.70
CA MET A 434 27.16 9.48 -8.66
C MET A 434 26.74 10.06 -10.01
N ILE A 435 27.10 9.34 -11.08
CA ILE A 435 26.68 9.67 -12.45
C ILE A 435 25.31 9.05 -12.70
N HIS A 436 24.31 9.89 -12.92
CA HIS A 436 22.95 9.48 -13.32
C HIS A 436 22.78 9.58 -14.84
N ALA A 437 21.89 8.72 -15.37
CA ALA A 437 21.58 8.76 -16.80
C ALA A 437 20.90 10.07 -17.18
N HIS A 438 21.31 10.69 -18.30
CA HIS A 438 20.68 11.88 -18.85
C HIS A 438 19.96 11.59 -20.18
N PRO A 439 18.69 12.07 -20.38
CA PRO A 439 17.82 12.69 -19.38
C PRO A 439 17.00 11.64 -18.61
N SER A 440 16.89 11.78 -17.30
CA SER A 440 16.12 10.88 -16.44
C SER A 440 15.41 11.65 -15.29
N PHE A 441 14.38 11.03 -14.71
CA PHE A 441 13.78 11.54 -13.49
C PHE A 441 14.72 11.40 -12.28
N SER A 442 15.56 10.36 -12.25
CA SER A 442 16.49 10.08 -11.15
C SER A 442 17.54 11.17 -10.95
N GLU A 443 17.87 11.97 -11.98
CA GLU A 443 18.74 13.16 -11.82
C GLU A 443 18.20 14.12 -10.77
N ALA A 444 16.87 14.20 -10.58
CA ALA A 444 16.26 15.04 -9.56
C ALA A 444 16.63 14.58 -8.12
N PHE A 445 16.88 13.29 -7.91
CA PHE A 445 17.34 12.78 -6.63
C PHE A 445 18.81 13.15 -6.38
N MET A 446 19.68 12.99 -7.35
CA MET A 446 21.08 13.44 -7.27
C MET A 446 21.16 14.95 -6.98
N GLU A 447 20.39 15.77 -7.68
CA GLU A 447 20.35 17.22 -7.49
C GLU A 447 19.78 17.62 -6.10
N ALA A 448 18.81 16.88 -5.58
CA ALA A 448 18.31 17.07 -4.22
C ALA A 448 19.38 16.74 -3.17
N CYS A 449 20.19 15.69 -3.39
CA CYS A 449 21.36 15.39 -2.58
C CYS A 449 22.38 16.53 -2.67
N GLY A 450 22.68 17.03 -3.87
CA GLY A 450 23.51 18.21 -4.09
C GLY A 450 22.99 19.45 -3.39
N ASP A 451 21.67 19.67 -3.35
CA ASP A 451 21.05 20.81 -2.65
C ASP A 451 21.20 20.69 -1.12
N ALA A 452 21.06 19.49 -0.55
CA ALA A 452 21.31 19.25 0.88
C ALA A 452 22.75 19.57 1.26
N MET A 453 23.70 19.35 0.33
CA MET A 453 25.13 19.66 0.48
C MET A 453 25.49 21.13 0.13
N GLY A 454 24.51 21.93 -0.31
CA GLY A 454 24.74 23.32 -0.75
C GLY A 454 25.49 23.46 -2.07
N ARG A 455 25.51 22.40 -2.92
CA ARG A 455 26.26 22.33 -4.21
C ARG A 455 25.42 21.93 -5.42
N CYS A 456 24.08 22.03 -5.33
CA CYS A 456 23.20 21.82 -6.48
C CYS A 456 23.55 22.79 -7.62
N ILE A 457 23.69 22.25 -8.84
CA ILE A 457 24.10 23.03 -10.02
C ILE A 457 22.90 23.64 -10.74
N HIS A 458 21.80 22.90 -10.84
CA HIS A 458 20.64 23.29 -11.66
C HIS A 458 19.55 24.03 -10.86
N LEU A 459 19.91 24.61 -9.69
CA LEU A 459 19.06 25.54 -8.95
C LEU A 459 19.74 26.90 -8.76
N PRO A 460 18.96 27.99 -8.69
CA PRO A 460 19.51 29.28 -8.31
C PRO A 460 20.17 29.22 -6.93
N LYS A 461 21.28 29.95 -6.79
CA LYS A 461 21.97 30.06 -5.48
C LYS A 461 21.01 30.57 -4.40
N LYS A 462 20.87 29.81 -3.32
CA LYS A 462 20.15 30.27 -2.12
C LYS A 462 20.86 31.50 -1.55
N ARG A 463 20.10 32.58 -1.35
CA ARG A 463 20.60 33.84 -0.77
C ARG A 463 20.66 33.76 0.74
#